data_61ee0318df5dda41dcbe95c0d9e34734
#
_entry.id   61ee0318df5dda41dcbe95c0d9e34734
#
_cell.length_a   1.000
_cell.length_b   1.000
_cell.length_c   1.000
_cell.angle_alpha   90.00
_cell.angle_beta   90.00
_cell.angle_gamma   90.00
#
_symmetry.space_group_name_H-M   'P 1'
#
loop_
_entity.id
_entity.type
_entity.pdbx_description
1 polymer ?
#
loop_
_entity_poly.entity_id
_entity_poly.type
_entity_poly.pdbx_seq_one_letter_code
_entity_poly.pdbx_strand_id
1 'polypeptide(L)'
;AASDVYKRQDMPNALVEVLREKLTISRYDSIVPGGRYHNFKDFINFPNVGKANLVNKPLPRLRHIWFDKAQFRNGFDAIRERDVLLYYPYHTFEHVLELLRQASFDPSVLAIKINIYRVAKDSRIIDSMIHAAHNGKKVTVVVELQARFDEEANIHWAKRLTEAGVHVIFSAPGLKIHAKLFL
;
A
#
# COMPACT_ATOMS: atom_id res chain seq x y z
N ALA A 1 29.74 -22.86 3.13
CA ALA A 1 28.50 -22.93 3.91
C ALA A 1 27.47 -23.73 3.13
N ALA A 2 26.84 -24.73 3.76
CA ALA A 2 25.74 -25.46 3.13
C ALA A 2 24.55 -24.48 2.93
N SER A 3 23.95 -24.51 1.77
CA SER A 3 22.76 -23.74 1.49
C SER A 3 21.53 -24.64 1.33
N ASP A 4 20.40 -24.21 1.85
CA ASP A 4 19.14 -24.93 1.72
C ASP A 4 18.39 -24.47 0.47
N VAL A 5 17.98 -25.42 -0.37
CA VAL A 5 17.17 -25.15 -1.55
C VAL A 5 15.75 -25.64 -1.33
N TYR A 6 14.80 -24.71 -1.35
CA TYR A 6 13.38 -25.02 -1.16
C TYR A 6 12.69 -25.24 -2.51
N LYS A 7 12.15 -26.43 -2.72
CA LYS A 7 11.24 -26.68 -3.84
C LYS A 7 9.80 -26.40 -3.41
N ARG A 8 9.15 -25.48 -4.10
CA ARG A 8 7.78 -25.05 -3.77
C ARG A 8 6.67 -25.99 -4.24
N GLN A 9 7.00 -26.96 -5.08
CA GLN A 9 6.03 -27.87 -5.69
C GLN A 9 6.45 -29.30 -5.53
N ASP A 10 5.49 -30.21 -5.65
CA ASP A 10 5.76 -31.62 -5.80
C ASP A 10 6.36 -31.86 -7.19
N MET A 11 7.68 -32.00 -7.26
CA MET A 11 8.42 -32.16 -8.53
C MET A 11 8.74 -33.62 -8.75
N PRO A 12 8.63 -34.11 -10.01
CA PRO A 12 9.19 -35.40 -10.39
C PRO A 12 10.70 -35.47 -10.07
N ASN A 13 11.17 -36.61 -9.57
CA ASN A 13 12.57 -36.77 -9.18
C ASN A 13 13.54 -36.50 -10.35
N ALA A 14 13.18 -36.88 -11.56
CA ALA A 14 13.98 -36.59 -12.75
C ALA A 14 14.23 -35.09 -12.96
N LEU A 15 13.23 -34.24 -12.70
CA LEU A 15 13.39 -32.78 -12.77
C LEU A 15 14.25 -32.25 -11.63
N VAL A 16 14.10 -32.81 -10.43
CA VAL A 16 14.93 -32.46 -9.27
C VAL A 16 16.41 -32.71 -9.56
N GLU A 17 16.74 -33.85 -10.19
CA GLU A 17 18.13 -34.16 -10.53
C GLU A 17 18.68 -33.20 -11.61
N VAL A 18 17.92 -32.87 -12.63
CA VAL A 18 18.33 -31.85 -13.61
C VAL A 18 18.61 -30.50 -12.94
N LEU A 19 17.75 -30.07 -12.03
CA LEU A 19 17.95 -28.83 -11.27
C LEU A 19 19.16 -28.91 -10.37
N ARG A 20 19.38 -30.05 -9.73
CA ARG A 20 20.55 -30.30 -8.87
C ARG A 20 21.85 -30.12 -9.63
N GLU A 21 21.94 -30.70 -10.82
CA GLU A 21 23.08 -30.56 -11.72
C GLU A 21 23.27 -29.13 -12.20
N LYS A 22 22.20 -28.49 -12.74
CA LYS A 22 22.26 -27.13 -13.28
C LYS A 22 22.58 -26.06 -12.25
N LEU A 23 22.08 -26.21 -11.02
CA LEU A 23 22.31 -25.28 -9.91
C LEU A 23 23.55 -25.62 -9.09
N THR A 24 24.29 -26.68 -9.47
CA THR A 24 25.50 -27.14 -8.77
C THR A 24 25.23 -27.42 -7.29
N ILE A 25 24.05 -27.99 -6.98
CA ILE A 25 23.68 -28.35 -5.61
C ILE A 25 24.50 -29.54 -5.15
N SER A 26 25.35 -29.33 -4.16
CA SER A 26 26.26 -30.34 -3.66
C SER A 26 25.57 -31.34 -2.73
N ARG A 27 26.28 -32.40 -2.39
CA ARG A 27 25.82 -33.39 -1.39
C ARG A 27 25.68 -32.83 0.02
N TYR A 28 26.27 -31.66 0.27
CA TYR A 28 26.20 -30.96 1.56
C TYR A 28 25.06 -29.98 1.66
N ASP A 29 24.36 -29.75 0.55
CA ASP A 29 23.20 -28.89 0.48
C ASP A 29 21.93 -29.71 0.68
N SER A 30 20.94 -29.13 1.35
CA SER A 30 19.64 -29.78 1.58
C SER A 30 18.63 -29.37 0.51
N ILE A 31 17.86 -30.34 0.01
CA ILE A 31 16.67 -30.07 -0.79
C ILE A 31 15.46 -30.34 0.09
N VAL A 32 14.79 -29.27 0.51
CA VAL A 32 13.60 -29.37 1.36
C VAL A 32 12.36 -29.56 0.49
N PRO A 33 11.66 -30.71 0.58
CA PRO A 33 10.43 -30.92 -0.16
C PRO A 33 9.35 -29.98 0.37
N GLY A 34 8.74 -29.22 -0.54
CA GLY A 34 7.56 -28.41 -0.25
C GLY A 34 6.26 -29.13 -0.64
N GLY A 35 5.15 -28.75 -0.05
CA GLY A 35 3.84 -29.23 -0.46
C GLY A 35 3.35 -28.53 -1.73
N ARG A 36 2.23 -29.06 -2.29
CA ARG A 36 1.54 -28.44 -3.44
C ARG A 36 1.12 -27.00 -3.13
N TYR A 37 0.75 -26.73 -1.91
CA TYR A 37 0.39 -25.41 -1.40
C TYR A 37 1.45 -24.97 -0.40
N HIS A 38 2.23 -23.98 -0.78
CA HIS A 38 3.37 -23.52 0.01
C HIS A 38 2.98 -22.51 1.09
N ASN A 39 2.02 -21.63 0.79
CA ASN A 39 1.57 -20.59 1.69
C ASN A 39 0.08 -20.28 1.43
N PHE A 40 -0.72 -20.15 2.49
CA PHE A 40 -2.11 -19.73 2.37
C PHE A 40 -2.27 -18.34 1.74
N LYS A 41 -1.24 -17.52 1.75
CA LYS A 41 -1.20 -16.25 1.01
C LYS A 41 -1.48 -16.44 -0.49
N ASP A 42 -1.13 -17.58 -1.07
CA ASP A 42 -1.38 -17.88 -2.47
C ASP A 42 -2.87 -17.89 -2.82
N PHE A 43 -3.73 -18.06 -1.80
CA PHE A 43 -5.19 -18.01 -1.95
C PHE A 43 -5.79 -16.60 -1.86
N ILE A 44 -5.02 -15.55 -1.57
CA ILE A 44 -5.53 -14.16 -1.52
C ILE A 44 -6.15 -13.78 -2.86
N ASN A 45 -5.55 -14.22 -3.97
CA ASN A 45 -6.02 -13.98 -5.32
C ASN A 45 -6.73 -15.19 -5.91
N PHE A 46 -7.46 -15.95 -5.08
CA PHE A 46 -8.22 -17.10 -5.55
C PHE A 46 -9.20 -16.68 -6.64
N PRO A 47 -9.20 -17.34 -7.81
CA PRO A 47 -10.04 -16.93 -8.92
C PRO A 47 -11.52 -17.10 -8.57
N ASN A 48 -12.35 -16.19 -9.06
CA ASN A 48 -13.79 -16.34 -8.97
C ASN A 48 -14.24 -17.52 -9.87
N VAL A 49 -14.73 -18.58 -9.24
CA VAL A 49 -15.19 -19.79 -9.92
C VAL A 49 -16.64 -19.69 -10.43
N GLY A 50 -17.23 -18.49 -10.43
CA GLY A 50 -18.56 -18.24 -10.98
C GLY A 50 -19.74 -18.71 -10.11
N LYS A 51 -19.49 -19.13 -8.87
CA LYS A 51 -20.54 -19.58 -7.93
C LYS A 51 -20.82 -18.50 -6.90
N ALA A 52 -21.95 -17.82 -7.03
CA ALA A 52 -22.33 -16.70 -6.17
C ALA A 52 -22.44 -17.08 -4.67
N ASN A 53 -22.75 -18.33 -4.34
CA ASN A 53 -22.84 -18.83 -2.98
C ASN A 53 -21.47 -19.01 -2.29
N LEU A 54 -20.37 -18.95 -3.04
CA LEU A 54 -19.01 -19.02 -2.50
C LEU A 54 -18.37 -17.64 -2.29
N VAL A 55 -19.10 -16.57 -2.62
CA VAL A 55 -18.61 -15.20 -2.48
C VAL A 55 -19.54 -14.43 -1.56
N ASN A 56 -18.99 -13.77 -0.56
CA ASN A 56 -19.74 -12.86 0.28
C ASN A 56 -20.22 -11.65 -0.54
N LYS A 57 -21.45 -11.23 -0.33
CA LYS A 57 -21.96 -10.00 -0.94
C LYS A 57 -21.13 -8.82 -0.45
N PRO A 58 -20.62 -7.95 -1.35
CA PRO A 58 -19.91 -6.76 -0.93
C PRO A 58 -20.86 -5.85 -0.14
N LEU A 59 -20.43 -5.39 1.02
CA LEU A 59 -21.15 -4.40 1.79
C LEU A 59 -20.91 -3.02 1.17
N PRO A 60 -21.97 -2.19 0.99
CA PRO A 60 -21.81 -0.83 0.54
C PRO A 60 -21.03 -0.02 1.58
N ARG A 61 -20.07 0.76 1.13
CA ARG A 61 -19.35 1.68 2.00
C ARG A 61 -20.22 2.86 2.37
N LEU A 62 -20.31 3.16 3.66
CA LEU A 62 -21.15 4.23 4.17
C LEU A 62 -20.43 5.58 4.05
N ARG A 63 -21.13 6.59 3.60
CA ARG A 63 -20.69 7.98 3.76
C ARG A 63 -20.93 8.40 5.20
N HIS A 64 -20.03 9.20 5.76
CA HIS A 64 -20.23 9.74 7.10
C HIS A 64 -21.18 10.95 7.03
N ILE A 65 -22.30 10.87 7.74
CA ILE A 65 -23.39 11.86 7.70
C ILE A 65 -22.94 13.31 7.97
N TRP A 66 -21.85 13.48 8.71
CA TRP A 66 -21.31 14.81 9.02
C TRP A 66 -20.75 15.50 7.79
N PHE A 67 -20.05 14.80 6.93
CA PHE A 67 -19.50 15.36 5.69
C PHE A 67 -20.56 15.65 4.63
N ASP A 68 -21.73 15.03 4.73
CA ASP A 68 -22.82 15.18 3.76
C ASP A 68 -23.84 16.28 4.17
N LYS A 69 -23.58 17.02 5.26
CA LYS A 69 -24.44 18.13 5.65
C LYS A 69 -24.36 19.29 4.65
N ALA A 70 -25.50 19.77 4.20
CA ALA A 70 -25.62 20.83 3.19
C ALA A 70 -25.00 22.17 3.62
N GLN A 71 -24.78 22.39 4.91
CA GLN A 71 -24.15 23.60 5.44
C GLN A 71 -22.66 23.71 5.11
N PHE A 72 -21.98 22.58 4.80
CA PHE A 72 -20.57 22.58 4.50
C PHE A 72 -20.33 22.68 3.00
N ARG A 73 -19.52 23.64 2.59
CA ARG A 73 -19.10 23.81 1.20
C ARG A 73 -18.05 22.79 0.79
N ASN A 74 -17.26 22.34 1.77
CA ASN A 74 -16.17 21.39 1.57
C ASN A 74 -15.86 20.65 2.88
N GLY A 75 -14.93 19.66 2.81
CA GLY A 75 -14.57 18.85 3.96
C GLY A 75 -13.83 19.63 5.05
N PHE A 76 -13.11 20.72 4.71
CA PHE A 76 -12.44 21.56 5.71
C PHE A 76 -13.43 22.32 6.58
N ASP A 77 -14.54 22.79 6.02
CA ASP A 77 -15.60 23.42 6.82
C ASP A 77 -16.12 22.44 7.87
N ALA A 78 -16.30 21.16 7.48
CA ALA A 78 -16.81 20.14 8.38
C ALA A 78 -15.84 19.83 9.54
N ILE A 79 -14.53 19.68 9.27
CA ILE A 79 -13.55 19.35 10.32
C ILE A 79 -13.16 20.54 11.18
N ARG A 80 -13.36 21.78 10.74
CA ARG A 80 -13.17 22.96 11.56
C ARG A 80 -14.22 23.10 12.67
N GLU A 81 -15.42 22.57 12.46
CA GLU A 81 -16.48 22.63 13.47
C GLU A 81 -16.30 21.59 14.57
N ARG A 82 -15.80 20.39 14.21
CA ARG A 82 -15.54 19.32 15.17
C ARG A 82 -14.66 18.21 14.61
N ASP A 83 -14.09 17.41 15.48
CA ASP A 83 -13.42 16.18 15.15
C ASP A 83 -14.39 15.16 14.53
N VAL A 84 -13.93 14.44 13.52
CA VAL A 84 -14.71 13.41 12.83
C VAL A 84 -13.98 12.08 12.87
N LEU A 85 -14.61 11.08 13.45
CA LEU A 85 -14.10 9.72 13.49
C LEU A 85 -14.63 8.91 12.30
N LEU A 86 -13.73 8.40 11.47
CA LEU A 86 -14.06 7.47 10.39
C LEU A 86 -13.67 6.06 10.76
N TYR A 87 -14.59 5.11 10.57
CA TYR A 87 -14.37 3.70 10.92
C TYR A 87 -14.28 2.85 9.66
N TYR A 88 -13.06 2.43 9.34
CA TYR A 88 -12.78 1.57 8.18
C TYR A 88 -12.87 0.08 8.52
N PRO A 89 -13.30 -0.76 7.58
CA PRO A 89 -13.64 -0.51 6.17
C PRO A 89 -15.11 -0.09 5.92
N TYR A 90 -15.87 0.21 6.95
CA TYR A 90 -17.32 0.48 6.84
C TYR A 90 -17.60 1.87 6.27
N HIS A 91 -16.91 2.91 6.76
CA HIS A 91 -16.96 4.21 6.10
C HIS A 91 -16.12 4.22 4.82
N THR A 92 -16.53 5.03 3.87
CA THR A 92 -15.77 5.22 2.64
C THR A 92 -14.47 5.98 2.89
N PHE A 93 -13.39 5.56 2.21
CA PHE A 93 -12.12 6.28 2.22
C PHE A 93 -12.14 7.54 1.36
N GLU A 94 -13.19 7.73 0.55
CA GLU A 94 -13.37 8.92 -0.30
C GLU A 94 -13.31 10.23 0.48
N HIS A 95 -13.74 10.26 1.74
CA HIS A 95 -13.64 11.45 2.59
C HIS A 95 -12.18 11.91 2.76
N VAL A 96 -11.25 10.99 2.98
CA VAL A 96 -9.82 11.32 3.10
C VAL A 96 -9.23 11.74 1.75
N LEU A 97 -9.57 11.02 0.69
CA LEU A 97 -9.10 11.33 -0.67
C LEU A 97 -9.59 12.72 -1.10
N GLU A 98 -10.85 13.05 -0.80
CA GLU A 98 -11.43 14.35 -1.13
C GLU A 98 -10.79 15.48 -0.31
N LEU A 99 -10.51 15.28 0.99
CA LEU A 99 -9.78 16.26 1.80
C LEU A 99 -8.37 16.51 1.24
N LEU A 100 -7.64 15.48 0.84
CA LEU A 100 -6.32 15.64 0.23
C LEU A 100 -6.40 16.35 -1.13
N ARG A 101 -7.41 16.00 -1.93
CA ARG A 101 -7.67 16.69 -3.19
C ARG A 101 -7.96 18.17 -2.96
N GLN A 102 -8.83 18.51 -2.02
CA GLN A 102 -9.12 19.90 -1.65
C GLN A 102 -7.87 20.59 -1.13
N ALA A 103 -7.09 19.95 -0.26
CA ALA A 103 -5.84 20.48 0.24
C ALA A 103 -4.85 20.84 -0.87
N SER A 104 -4.84 20.09 -1.98
CA SER A 104 -3.95 20.36 -3.09
C SER A 104 -4.25 21.68 -3.84
N PHE A 105 -5.47 22.18 -3.77
CA PHE A 105 -5.91 23.41 -4.46
C PHE A 105 -6.20 24.58 -3.51
N ASP A 106 -6.59 24.33 -2.26
CA ASP A 106 -7.01 25.36 -1.32
C ASP A 106 -5.84 26.31 -0.99
N PRO A 107 -5.95 27.61 -1.29
CA PRO A 107 -4.87 28.57 -1.04
C PRO A 107 -4.55 28.76 0.45
N SER A 108 -5.45 28.41 1.35
CA SER A 108 -5.23 28.47 2.80
C SER A 108 -4.34 27.32 3.32
N VAL A 109 -4.16 26.25 2.53
CA VAL A 109 -3.26 25.14 2.85
C VAL A 109 -1.86 25.47 2.36
N LEU A 110 -0.93 25.67 3.27
CA LEU A 110 0.46 26.03 2.97
C LEU A 110 1.36 24.82 2.78
N ALA A 111 1.09 23.74 3.50
CA ALA A 111 1.91 22.55 3.48
C ALA A 111 1.08 21.28 3.71
N ILE A 112 1.57 20.16 3.21
CA ILE A 112 1.03 18.83 3.47
C ILE A 112 2.16 17.92 3.91
N LYS A 113 1.98 17.19 5.01
CA LYS A 113 2.94 16.19 5.49
C LYS A 113 2.23 14.86 5.68
N ILE A 114 2.81 13.78 5.17
CA ILE A 114 2.18 12.46 5.19
C ILE A 114 3.21 11.35 5.40
N ASN A 115 2.82 10.32 6.15
CA ASN A 115 3.55 9.06 6.22
C ASN A 115 2.95 8.03 5.27
N ILE A 116 3.81 7.39 4.48
CA ILE A 116 3.44 6.31 3.57
C ILE A 116 4.07 5.01 4.03
N TYR A 117 3.25 4.00 4.33
CA TYR A 117 3.67 2.63 4.58
C TYR A 117 3.36 1.74 3.38
N ARG A 118 2.13 1.77 2.90
CA ARG A 118 1.64 1.09 1.69
C ARG A 118 0.61 1.95 1.00
N VAL A 119 0.72 2.03 -0.32
CA VAL A 119 -0.27 2.70 -1.17
C VAL A 119 -0.68 1.80 -2.33
N ALA A 120 -1.88 1.98 -2.83
CA ALA A 120 -2.37 1.25 -4.00
C ALA A 120 -1.53 1.57 -5.24
N LYS A 121 -1.54 0.67 -6.22
CA LYS A 121 -0.80 0.84 -7.49
C LYS A 121 -1.22 2.12 -8.23
N ASP A 122 -2.51 2.45 -8.20
CA ASP A 122 -3.06 3.68 -8.78
C ASP A 122 -3.58 4.55 -7.62
N SER A 123 -2.63 5.18 -6.90
CA SER A 123 -2.94 5.87 -5.65
C SER A 123 -3.30 7.33 -5.87
N ARG A 124 -4.57 7.67 -5.70
CA ARG A 124 -5.06 9.06 -5.69
C ARG A 124 -4.42 9.92 -4.58
N ILE A 125 -3.87 9.31 -3.52
CA ILE A 125 -3.07 10.02 -2.51
C ILE A 125 -1.80 10.56 -3.16
N ILE A 126 -1.06 9.73 -3.89
CA ILE A 126 0.16 10.15 -4.59
C ILE A 126 -0.14 11.26 -5.59
N ASP A 127 -1.20 11.11 -6.38
CA ASP A 127 -1.60 12.14 -7.36
C ASP A 127 -1.95 13.46 -6.66
N SER A 128 -2.65 13.43 -5.53
CA SER A 128 -2.94 14.64 -4.74
C SER A 128 -1.67 15.33 -4.22
N MET A 129 -0.65 14.55 -3.80
CA MET A 129 0.63 15.11 -3.35
C MET A 129 1.39 15.77 -4.50
N ILE A 130 1.41 15.15 -5.66
CA ILE A 130 2.01 15.71 -6.88
C ILE A 130 1.30 17.01 -7.29
N HIS A 131 -0.03 17.01 -7.34
CA HIS A 131 -0.81 18.20 -7.65
C HIS A 131 -0.56 19.34 -6.65
N ALA A 132 -0.47 19.01 -5.35
CA ALA A 132 -0.15 20.00 -4.33
C ALA A 132 1.22 20.63 -4.54
N ALA A 133 2.24 19.83 -4.86
CA ALA A 133 3.58 20.34 -5.16
C ALA A 133 3.59 21.23 -6.41
N HIS A 134 2.91 20.82 -7.48
CA HIS A 134 2.78 21.63 -8.71
C HIS A 134 2.00 22.94 -8.45
N ASN A 135 1.12 22.97 -7.47
CA ASN A 135 0.42 24.19 -7.02
C ASN A 135 1.25 25.02 -6.01
N GLY A 136 2.54 24.74 -5.87
CA GLY A 136 3.47 25.52 -5.06
C GLY A 136 3.40 25.26 -3.55
N LYS A 137 2.70 24.21 -3.11
CA LYS A 137 2.61 23.85 -1.69
C LYS A 137 3.86 23.10 -1.23
N LYS A 138 4.23 23.26 0.04
CA LYS A 138 5.30 22.47 0.65
C LYS A 138 4.78 21.07 0.98
N VAL A 139 5.17 20.07 0.18
CA VAL A 139 4.76 18.68 0.42
C VAL A 139 5.94 17.89 0.95
N THR A 140 5.75 17.24 2.11
CA THR A 140 6.73 16.32 2.69
C THR A 140 6.10 14.95 2.85
N VAL A 141 6.76 13.93 2.31
CA VAL A 141 6.31 12.54 2.38
C VAL A 141 7.39 11.69 3.04
N VAL A 142 7.03 11.03 4.13
CA VAL A 142 7.91 10.07 4.80
C VAL A 142 7.56 8.67 4.32
N VAL A 143 8.51 7.98 3.67
CA VAL A 143 8.29 6.68 3.01
C VAL A 143 9.00 5.57 3.77
N GLU A 144 8.28 4.48 4.06
CA GLU A 144 8.84 3.25 4.59
C GLU A 144 9.35 2.37 3.44
N LEU A 145 10.68 2.19 3.37
CA LEU A 145 11.28 1.34 2.34
C LEU A 145 11.16 -0.16 2.66
N GLN A 146 11.10 -0.52 3.95
CA GLN A 146 11.04 -1.92 4.40
C GLN A 146 9.60 -2.39 4.61
N ALA A 147 8.67 -1.90 3.78
CA ALA A 147 7.30 -2.39 3.78
C ALA A 147 7.24 -3.75 3.06
N ARG A 148 7.27 -4.83 3.84
CA ARG A 148 7.34 -6.21 3.33
C ARG A 148 6.36 -6.45 2.18
N PHE A 149 6.88 -6.87 1.03
CA PHE A 149 6.22 -7.11 -0.26
C PHE A 149 5.85 -5.85 -1.07
N ASP A 150 6.14 -4.65 -0.59
CA ASP A 150 5.83 -3.40 -1.29
C ASP A 150 7.08 -2.52 -1.46
N GLU A 151 8.28 -3.07 -1.23
CA GLU A 151 9.56 -2.35 -1.29
C GLU A 151 9.75 -1.69 -2.66
N GLU A 152 9.57 -2.46 -3.74
CA GLU A 152 9.73 -1.98 -5.11
C GLU A 152 8.69 -0.88 -5.45
N ALA A 153 7.44 -1.07 -5.03
CA ALA A 153 6.39 -0.08 -5.23
C ALA A 153 6.70 1.22 -4.48
N ASN A 154 7.19 1.14 -3.25
CA ASN A 154 7.53 2.32 -2.46
C ASN A 154 8.74 3.08 -3.02
N ILE A 155 9.74 2.38 -3.57
CA ILE A 155 10.86 3.00 -4.29
C ILE A 155 10.36 3.73 -5.54
N HIS A 156 9.49 3.09 -6.32
CA HIS A 156 8.88 3.70 -7.51
C HIS A 156 8.12 4.98 -7.15
N TRP A 157 7.30 4.96 -6.11
CA TRP A 157 6.56 6.12 -5.65
C TRP A 157 7.46 7.23 -5.11
N ALA A 158 8.50 6.88 -4.34
CA ALA A 158 9.46 7.84 -3.84
C ALA A 158 10.14 8.60 -4.99
N LYS A 159 10.55 7.88 -6.04
CA LYS A 159 11.14 8.49 -7.25
C LYS A 159 10.15 9.45 -7.92
N ARG A 160 8.93 9.02 -8.20
CA ARG A 160 7.90 9.81 -8.86
C ARG A 160 7.54 11.08 -8.05
N LEU A 161 7.44 10.97 -6.73
CA LEU A 161 7.22 12.11 -5.84
C LEU A 161 8.38 13.12 -5.88
N THR A 162 9.62 12.62 -5.84
CA THR A 162 10.82 13.47 -5.91
C THR A 162 10.91 14.23 -7.23
N GLU A 163 10.63 13.56 -8.35
CA GLU A 163 10.57 14.17 -9.69
C GLU A 163 9.53 15.28 -9.79
N ALA A 164 8.43 15.18 -9.01
CA ALA A 164 7.39 16.20 -8.93
C ALA A 164 7.70 17.34 -7.93
N GLY A 165 8.90 17.37 -7.31
CA GLY A 165 9.30 18.41 -6.36
C GLY A 165 8.81 18.18 -4.93
N VAL A 166 8.29 17.00 -4.59
CA VAL A 166 7.92 16.62 -3.22
C VAL A 166 9.18 16.32 -2.41
N HIS A 167 9.25 16.83 -1.18
CA HIS A 167 10.33 16.47 -0.25
C HIS A 167 10.09 15.07 0.33
N VAL A 168 10.84 14.09 -0.14
CA VAL A 168 10.75 12.69 0.30
C VAL A 168 11.80 12.41 1.37
N ILE A 169 11.36 11.83 2.48
CA ILE A 169 12.20 11.40 3.60
C ILE A 169 12.03 9.91 3.77
N PHE A 170 13.11 9.18 3.98
CA PHE A 170 13.10 7.76 4.28
C PHE A 170 13.22 7.51 5.77
N SER A 171 12.77 6.34 6.22
CA SER A 171 12.92 5.89 7.61
C SER A 171 14.39 5.88 8.05
N ALA A 172 14.65 6.25 9.29
CA ALA A 172 15.96 6.08 9.87
C ALA A 172 16.33 4.58 9.98
N PRO A 173 17.61 4.21 9.80
CA PRO A 173 18.05 2.82 9.96
C PRO A 173 17.62 2.23 11.31
N GLY A 174 17.08 1.02 11.30
CA GLY A 174 16.61 0.31 12.49
C GLY A 174 15.23 0.75 13.02
N LEU A 175 14.64 1.81 12.47
CA LEU A 175 13.29 2.26 12.83
C LEU A 175 12.32 1.99 11.66
N LYS A 176 11.08 1.65 12.02
CA LYS A 176 10.01 1.39 11.06
C LYS A 176 8.91 2.46 11.16
N ILE A 177 8.58 3.08 10.04
CA ILE A 177 7.49 4.04 9.99
C ILE A 177 6.18 3.28 9.93
N HIS A 178 5.47 3.17 11.04
CA HIS A 178 4.19 2.47 11.11
C HIS A 178 3.00 3.37 11.42
N ALA A 179 3.22 4.59 11.89
CA ALA A 179 2.16 5.59 12.03
C ALA A 179 1.54 5.93 10.65
N LYS A 180 0.26 6.31 10.65
CA LYS A 180 -0.47 6.82 9.49
C LYS A 180 -0.95 8.22 9.89
N LEU A 181 -0.20 9.21 9.45
CA LEU A 181 -0.40 10.60 9.83
C LEU A 181 -0.49 11.47 8.59
N PHE A 182 -1.47 12.36 8.59
CA PHE A 182 -1.65 13.43 7.60
C PHE A 182 -1.72 14.76 8.37
N LEU A 183 -0.91 15.71 7.98
CA LEU A 183 -0.87 17.07 8.51
C LEU A 183 -0.97 18.07 7.37
#